data_34e8434f65cd04d7334c0184761f4cec
#
_entry.id   34e8434f65cd04d7334c0184761f4cec
#
_cell.length_a   1.000
_cell.length_b   1.000
_cell.length_c   1.000
_cell.angle_alpha   90.00
_cell.angle_beta   90.00
_cell.angle_gamma   90.00
#
_symmetry.space_group_name_H-M   'P 1'
#
loop_
_entity.id
_entity.type
_entity.pdbx_description
1 polymer ?
#
loop_
_entity_poly.entity_id
_entity_poly.type
_entity_poly.pdbx_seq_one_letter_code
_entity_poly.pdbx_strand_id
1 'polypeptide(L)'
;MIKVLIADDEGYQRELLTEIVEKRLGREAEVRTAENGRLAVDAAALWAADVALLDIEMPGLSGIEAARQILAQRPECRIIFVTAYSLFTYAHEAVRLGACDYILKPVDADDVERAVRRAAGQAEAQRQLEAMASSSAELLESADNYDKTAVLMGKVKKYLQHNYMVCDISLDSVSAILNLNASYFSALFKRTFQVNFLDYLTELRMEAAKELLHDPLRSTAEVANMVGYESANYFTRAFKKKVGVTPTDYRRGAARGRGGGTA
;
A
#
# COMPACT_ATOMS: atom_id res chain seq x y z
N MET A 1 -9.19 -5.44 -12.35
CA MET A 1 -10.38 -5.64 -11.51
C MET A 1 -9.90 -6.23 -10.19
N ILE A 2 -10.23 -5.57 -9.07
CA ILE A 2 -9.77 -5.92 -7.72
C ILE A 2 -10.64 -7.08 -7.20
N LYS A 3 -10.05 -8.17 -6.79
CA LYS A 3 -10.76 -9.32 -6.21
C LYS A 3 -10.82 -9.17 -4.69
N VAL A 4 -11.98 -8.85 -4.16
CA VAL A 4 -12.22 -8.58 -2.74
C VAL A 4 -12.95 -9.76 -2.11
N LEU A 5 -12.30 -10.44 -1.17
CA LEU A 5 -12.91 -11.47 -0.34
C LEU A 5 -13.40 -10.85 0.97
N ILE A 6 -14.65 -11.12 1.35
CA ILE A 6 -15.24 -10.66 2.60
C ILE A 6 -15.58 -11.90 3.44
N ALA A 7 -15.04 -12.01 4.65
CA ALA A 7 -15.33 -13.10 5.56
C ALA A 7 -15.81 -12.59 6.92
N ASP A 8 -17.00 -13.02 7.31
CA ASP A 8 -17.67 -12.68 8.57
C ASP A 8 -18.69 -13.79 8.83
N ASP A 9 -18.93 -14.21 10.05
CA ASP A 9 -19.94 -15.22 10.35
C ASP A 9 -21.36 -14.65 10.34
N GLU A 10 -21.50 -13.32 10.56
CA GLU A 10 -22.78 -12.63 10.50
C GLU A 10 -23.18 -12.30 9.05
N GLY A 11 -24.27 -12.92 8.55
CA GLY A 11 -24.79 -12.71 7.18
C GLY A 11 -25.04 -11.24 6.85
N TYR A 12 -25.63 -10.49 7.78
CA TYR A 12 -25.89 -9.06 7.62
C TYR A 12 -24.61 -8.24 7.40
N GLN A 13 -23.55 -8.55 8.13
CA GLN A 13 -22.26 -7.84 7.97
C GLN A 13 -21.62 -8.12 6.60
N ARG A 14 -21.71 -9.38 6.13
CA ARG A 14 -21.24 -9.73 4.79
C ARG A 14 -22.00 -8.97 3.70
N GLU A 15 -23.32 -8.88 3.81
CA GLU A 15 -24.16 -8.14 2.86
C GLU A 15 -23.82 -6.65 2.87
N LEU A 16 -23.71 -6.04 4.06
CA LEU A 16 -23.38 -4.63 4.24
C LEU A 16 -22.03 -4.29 3.60
N LEU A 17 -20.98 -5.06 3.91
CA LEU A 17 -19.64 -4.83 3.33
C LEU A 17 -19.63 -5.04 1.81
N THR A 18 -20.36 -6.04 1.31
CA THR A 18 -20.52 -6.29 -0.12
C THR A 18 -21.16 -5.08 -0.79
N GLU A 19 -22.29 -4.59 -0.23
CA GLU A 19 -22.98 -3.42 -0.77
C GLU A 19 -22.09 -2.18 -0.79
N ILE A 20 -21.31 -1.94 0.27
CA ILE A 20 -20.36 -0.82 0.33
C ILE A 20 -19.32 -0.95 -0.79
N VAL A 21 -18.66 -2.11 -0.90
CA VAL A 21 -17.62 -2.33 -1.91
C VAL A 21 -18.17 -2.19 -3.33
N GLU A 22 -19.32 -2.81 -3.62
CA GLU A 22 -19.95 -2.75 -4.93
C GLU A 22 -20.42 -1.33 -5.30
N LYS A 23 -20.99 -0.58 -4.35
CA LYS A 23 -21.40 0.80 -4.59
C LYS A 23 -20.23 1.75 -4.79
N ARG A 24 -19.15 1.59 -4.02
CA ARG A 24 -18.02 2.51 -4.02
C ARG A 24 -16.99 2.23 -5.12
N LEU A 25 -16.78 0.95 -5.43
CA LEU A 25 -15.79 0.55 -6.44
C LEU A 25 -16.44 0.13 -7.78
N GLY A 26 -17.71 -0.23 -7.79
CA GLY A 26 -18.46 -0.56 -9.00
C GLY A 26 -17.74 -1.64 -9.83
N ARG A 27 -17.49 -1.35 -11.10
CA ARG A 27 -16.84 -2.28 -12.03
C ARG A 27 -15.34 -2.50 -11.75
N GLU A 28 -14.75 -1.75 -10.84
CA GLU A 28 -13.33 -1.91 -10.47
C GLU A 28 -13.11 -3.12 -9.56
N ALA A 29 -14.14 -3.58 -8.84
CA ALA A 29 -14.06 -4.69 -7.89
C ALA A 29 -15.00 -5.84 -8.24
N GLU A 30 -14.57 -7.06 -7.92
CA GLU A 30 -15.38 -8.28 -7.88
C GLU A 30 -15.35 -8.80 -6.44
N VAL A 31 -16.52 -9.10 -5.87
CA VAL A 31 -16.65 -9.50 -4.47
C VAL A 31 -17.01 -10.98 -4.37
N ARG A 32 -16.38 -11.68 -3.44
CA ARG A 32 -16.80 -13.00 -2.95
C ARG A 32 -16.90 -12.98 -1.44
N THR A 33 -17.77 -13.81 -0.90
CA THR A 33 -18.01 -13.89 0.55
C THR A 33 -17.70 -15.27 1.09
N ALA A 34 -17.34 -15.33 2.39
CA ALA A 34 -17.16 -16.56 3.14
C ALA A 34 -17.82 -16.39 4.52
N GLU A 35 -18.44 -17.44 5.03
CA GLU A 35 -19.18 -17.41 6.30
C GLU A 35 -18.35 -17.85 7.52
N ASN A 36 -17.09 -18.22 7.31
CA ASN A 36 -16.14 -18.59 8.37
C ASN A 36 -14.71 -18.54 7.85
N GLY A 37 -13.74 -18.61 8.78
CA GLY A 37 -12.32 -18.53 8.46
C GLY A 37 -11.81 -19.65 7.54
N ARG A 38 -12.36 -20.87 7.64
CA ARG A 38 -11.95 -21.98 6.79
C ARG A 38 -12.31 -21.74 5.34
N LEU A 39 -13.56 -21.37 5.09
CA LEU A 39 -14.03 -21.03 3.74
C LEU A 39 -13.31 -19.80 3.20
N ALA A 40 -12.92 -18.85 4.06
CA ALA A 40 -12.13 -17.70 3.64
C ALA A 40 -10.76 -18.11 3.12
N VAL A 41 -10.06 -19.03 3.81
CA VAL A 41 -8.74 -19.55 3.35
C VAL A 41 -8.88 -20.25 1.99
N ASP A 42 -9.87 -21.15 1.88
CA ASP A 42 -10.09 -21.89 0.64
C ASP A 42 -10.46 -20.94 -0.54
N ALA A 43 -11.36 -19.99 -0.27
CA ALA A 43 -11.76 -18.99 -1.27
C ALA A 43 -10.59 -18.10 -1.71
N ALA A 44 -9.77 -17.61 -0.77
CA ALA A 44 -8.61 -16.77 -1.07
C ALA A 44 -7.62 -17.48 -1.99
N ALA A 45 -7.35 -18.77 -1.73
CA ALA A 45 -6.43 -19.57 -2.53
C ALA A 45 -6.99 -19.86 -3.94
N LEU A 46 -8.21 -20.37 -4.02
CA LEU A 46 -8.83 -20.82 -5.28
C LEU A 46 -9.16 -19.65 -6.22
N TRP A 47 -9.58 -18.52 -5.67
CA TRP A 47 -9.99 -17.36 -6.46
C TRP A 47 -8.88 -16.33 -6.66
N ALA A 48 -7.76 -16.51 -5.99
CA ALA A 48 -6.64 -15.57 -6.04
C ALA A 48 -7.06 -14.15 -5.60
N ALA A 49 -7.64 -14.03 -4.40
CA ALA A 49 -8.07 -12.75 -3.84
C ALA A 49 -6.90 -11.76 -3.72
N ASP A 50 -7.14 -10.51 -4.09
CA ASP A 50 -6.18 -9.41 -3.95
C ASP A 50 -6.24 -8.79 -2.56
N VAL A 51 -7.46 -8.66 -2.03
CA VAL A 51 -7.76 -8.08 -0.72
C VAL A 51 -8.72 -9.00 0.02
N ALA A 52 -8.47 -9.23 1.31
CA ALA A 52 -9.38 -9.96 2.18
C ALA A 52 -9.79 -9.08 3.38
N LEU A 53 -11.10 -8.77 3.47
CA LEU A 53 -11.71 -8.19 4.66
C LEU A 53 -12.15 -9.34 5.56
N LEU A 54 -11.57 -9.43 6.75
CA LEU A 54 -11.80 -10.56 7.66
C LEU A 54 -12.33 -10.07 9.01
N ASP A 55 -13.47 -10.59 9.44
CA ASP A 55 -13.82 -10.46 10.85
C ASP A 55 -12.86 -11.29 11.71
N ILE A 56 -12.52 -10.79 12.88
CA ILE A 56 -11.57 -11.46 13.78
C ILE A 56 -12.23 -12.65 14.48
N GLU A 57 -13.44 -12.47 14.97
CA GLU A 57 -14.14 -13.49 15.75
C GLU A 57 -15.09 -14.30 14.89
N MET A 58 -14.57 -15.32 14.25
CA MET A 58 -15.37 -16.29 13.49
C MET A 58 -15.32 -17.68 14.16
N PRO A 59 -16.43 -18.45 14.14
CA PRO A 59 -16.46 -19.81 14.69
C PRO A 59 -15.46 -20.74 14.00
N GLY A 60 -14.78 -21.56 14.81
CA GLY A 60 -13.85 -22.58 14.35
C GLY A 60 -12.45 -22.02 14.02
N LEU A 61 -12.27 -21.33 12.92
CA LEU A 61 -11.02 -20.67 12.56
C LEU A 61 -11.20 -19.17 12.64
N SER A 62 -10.48 -18.52 13.58
CA SER A 62 -10.52 -17.06 13.75
C SER A 62 -9.99 -16.33 12.52
N GLY A 63 -10.39 -15.05 12.33
CA GLY A 63 -9.89 -14.24 11.23
C GLY A 63 -8.38 -14.03 11.26
N ILE A 64 -7.78 -13.97 12.44
CA ILE A 64 -6.32 -13.88 12.59
C ILE A 64 -5.62 -15.14 12.09
N GLU A 65 -6.14 -16.31 12.46
CA GLU A 65 -5.61 -17.60 12.00
C GLU A 65 -5.85 -17.80 10.49
N ALA A 66 -7.03 -17.38 10.00
CA ALA A 66 -7.35 -17.37 8.57
C ALA A 66 -6.38 -16.48 7.81
N ALA A 67 -6.12 -15.25 8.28
CA ALA A 67 -5.15 -14.32 7.68
C ALA A 67 -3.75 -14.94 7.60
N ARG A 68 -3.29 -15.61 8.68
CA ARG A 68 -1.99 -16.29 8.69
C ARG A 68 -1.90 -17.39 7.64
N GLN A 69 -2.96 -18.20 7.48
CA GLN A 69 -3.01 -19.26 6.46
C GLN A 69 -3.13 -18.69 5.04
N ILE A 70 -3.90 -17.61 4.86
CA ILE A 70 -4.00 -16.92 3.56
C ILE A 70 -2.64 -16.39 3.17
N LEU A 71 -1.95 -15.64 4.03
CA LEU A 71 -0.66 -15.05 3.74
C LEU A 71 0.44 -16.10 3.51
N ALA A 72 0.37 -17.27 4.17
CA ALA A 72 1.29 -18.38 3.91
C ALA A 72 1.13 -18.99 2.51
N GLN A 73 -0.07 -18.97 1.93
CA GLN A 73 -0.37 -19.50 0.60
C GLN A 73 -0.33 -18.39 -0.48
N ARG A 74 -0.66 -17.17 -0.11
CA ARG A 74 -0.83 -16.00 -0.97
C ARG A 74 -0.19 -14.76 -0.32
N PRO A 75 1.14 -14.63 -0.32
CA PRO A 75 1.85 -13.49 0.30
C PRO A 75 1.46 -12.13 -0.29
N GLU A 76 0.98 -12.13 -1.53
CA GLU A 76 0.52 -10.93 -2.24
C GLU A 76 -0.90 -10.49 -1.84
N CYS A 77 -1.71 -11.34 -1.18
CA CYS A 77 -3.03 -10.96 -0.68
C CYS A 77 -2.90 -9.95 0.46
N ARG A 78 -3.68 -8.90 0.44
CA ARG A 78 -3.68 -7.87 1.46
C ARG A 78 -4.83 -8.06 2.43
N ILE A 79 -4.51 -8.07 3.72
CA ILE A 79 -5.48 -8.34 4.79
C ILE A 79 -5.93 -7.01 5.40
N ILE A 80 -7.26 -6.89 5.55
CA ILE A 80 -7.92 -5.83 6.32
C ILE A 80 -8.78 -6.52 7.36
N PHE A 81 -8.59 -6.22 8.64
CA PHE A 81 -9.47 -6.72 9.68
C PHE A 81 -10.66 -5.79 9.90
N VAL A 82 -11.86 -6.38 10.02
CA VAL A 82 -13.11 -5.66 10.31
C VAL A 82 -13.71 -6.29 11.55
N THR A 83 -13.81 -5.58 12.67
CA THR A 83 -14.22 -6.21 13.95
C THR A 83 -14.93 -5.25 14.88
N ALA A 84 -15.78 -5.78 15.75
CA ALA A 84 -16.43 -5.02 16.82
C ALA A 84 -15.48 -4.70 18.00
N TYR A 85 -14.31 -5.33 18.06
CA TYR A 85 -13.44 -5.27 19.23
C TYR A 85 -12.28 -4.31 19.02
N SER A 86 -12.18 -3.30 19.91
CA SER A 86 -11.06 -2.37 20.01
C SER A 86 -9.91 -2.91 20.87
N LEU A 87 -9.84 -4.24 21.12
CA LEU A 87 -8.84 -4.82 22.00
C LEU A 87 -7.44 -4.64 21.42
N PHE A 88 -6.59 -4.00 22.20
CA PHE A 88 -5.17 -3.73 21.88
C PHE A 88 -4.40 -4.98 21.46
N THR A 89 -4.78 -6.16 22.00
CA THR A 89 -4.19 -7.45 21.64
C THR A 89 -4.40 -7.83 20.18
N TYR A 90 -5.59 -7.63 19.62
CA TYR A 90 -5.89 -7.95 18.22
C TYR A 90 -5.23 -6.96 17.25
N ALA A 91 -5.22 -5.68 17.59
CA ALA A 91 -4.51 -4.67 16.80
C ALA A 91 -3.00 -4.97 16.76
N HIS A 92 -2.41 -5.39 17.87
CA HIS A 92 -1.00 -5.79 17.91
C HIS A 92 -0.71 -7.04 17.05
N GLU A 93 -1.59 -8.04 17.05
CA GLU A 93 -1.44 -9.21 16.19
C GLU A 93 -1.63 -8.87 14.70
N ALA A 94 -2.60 -8.01 14.37
CA ALA A 94 -2.79 -7.50 13.02
C ALA A 94 -1.53 -6.82 12.46
N VAL A 95 -0.91 -5.96 13.27
CA VAL A 95 0.37 -5.31 12.91
C VAL A 95 1.50 -6.34 12.71
N ARG A 96 1.61 -7.35 13.58
CA ARG A 96 2.62 -8.42 13.44
C ARG A 96 2.42 -9.29 12.20
N LEU A 97 1.19 -9.44 11.73
CA LEU A 97 0.86 -10.15 10.50
C LEU A 97 1.07 -9.29 9.24
N GLY A 98 1.36 -7.99 9.39
CA GLY A 98 1.47 -7.08 8.27
C GLY A 98 0.12 -6.76 7.61
N ALA A 99 -0.98 -6.76 8.41
CA ALA A 99 -2.28 -6.35 7.91
C ALA A 99 -2.24 -4.91 7.40
N CYS A 100 -2.92 -4.66 6.28
CA CYS A 100 -2.93 -3.33 5.65
C CYS A 100 -3.77 -2.32 6.41
N ASP A 101 -4.81 -2.80 7.08
CA ASP A 101 -5.71 -1.94 7.84
C ASP A 101 -6.50 -2.70 8.92
N TYR A 102 -7.15 -1.92 9.79
CA TYR A 102 -7.98 -2.38 10.87
C TYR A 102 -9.19 -1.46 11.02
N ILE A 103 -10.39 -1.95 10.72
CA ILE A 103 -11.63 -1.19 10.70
C ILE A 103 -12.52 -1.64 11.87
N LEU A 104 -12.97 -0.69 12.67
CA LEU A 104 -13.91 -0.97 13.77
C LEU A 104 -15.35 -0.93 13.28
N LYS A 105 -16.16 -1.91 13.72
CA LYS A 105 -17.63 -1.88 13.57
C LYS A 105 -18.22 -0.87 14.60
N PRO A 106 -19.23 -0.06 14.22
CA PRO A 106 -19.91 -0.03 12.93
C PRO A 106 -19.03 0.59 11.83
N VAL A 107 -19.03 -0.06 10.66
CA VAL A 107 -18.17 0.36 9.54
C VAL A 107 -18.68 1.62 8.87
N ASP A 108 -17.76 2.54 8.57
CA ASP A 108 -18.02 3.67 7.68
C ASP A 108 -17.66 3.32 6.23
N ALA A 109 -18.51 3.70 5.29
CA ALA A 109 -18.33 3.35 3.89
C ALA A 109 -17.06 3.98 3.27
N ASP A 110 -16.70 5.20 3.70
CA ASP A 110 -15.50 5.88 3.21
C ASP A 110 -14.23 5.24 3.77
N ASP A 111 -14.28 4.71 5.00
CA ASP A 111 -13.16 3.97 5.60
C ASP A 111 -12.92 2.65 4.87
N VAL A 112 -13.98 1.90 4.57
CA VAL A 112 -13.90 0.65 3.79
C VAL A 112 -13.33 0.92 2.38
N GLU A 113 -13.86 1.92 1.68
CA GLU A 113 -13.37 2.28 0.35
C GLU A 113 -11.88 2.62 0.37
N ARG A 114 -11.45 3.51 1.28
CA ARG A 114 -10.04 3.91 1.41
C ARG A 114 -9.13 2.73 1.70
N ALA A 115 -9.53 1.85 2.64
CA ALA A 115 -8.75 0.69 3.01
C ALA A 115 -8.61 -0.29 1.85
N VAL A 116 -9.69 -0.59 1.13
CA VAL A 116 -9.67 -1.51 -0.03
C VAL A 116 -8.83 -0.94 -1.17
N ARG A 117 -8.98 0.35 -1.52
CA ARG A 117 -8.16 0.99 -2.56
C ARG A 117 -6.68 0.98 -2.22
N ARG A 118 -6.32 1.28 -0.96
CA ARG A 118 -4.94 1.23 -0.48
C ARG A 118 -4.37 -0.17 -0.57
N ALA A 119 -5.09 -1.17 -0.05
CA ALA A 119 -4.67 -2.56 -0.08
C ALA A 119 -4.53 -3.09 -1.52
N ALA A 120 -5.45 -2.77 -2.41
CA ALA A 120 -5.38 -3.16 -3.82
C ALA A 120 -4.17 -2.54 -4.53
N GLY A 121 -3.87 -1.27 -4.26
CA GLY A 121 -2.67 -0.61 -4.77
C GLY A 121 -1.37 -1.30 -4.33
N GLN A 122 -1.30 -1.74 -3.06
CA GLN A 122 -0.15 -2.50 -2.55
C GLN A 122 -0.05 -3.89 -3.20
N ALA A 123 -1.17 -4.60 -3.39
CA ALA A 123 -1.18 -5.90 -4.06
C ALA A 123 -0.71 -5.82 -5.51
N GLU A 124 -1.16 -4.80 -6.24
CA GLU A 124 -0.74 -4.56 -7.63
C GLU A 124 0.74 -4.18 -7.72
N ALA A 125 1.21 -3.32 -6.80
CA ALA A 125 2.61 -2.93 -6.70
C ALA A 125 3.51 -4.16 -6.48
N GLN A 126 3.11 -5.05 -5.57
CA GLN A 126 3.83 -6.29 -5.30
C GLN A 126 3.92 -7.17 -6.55
N ARG A 127 2.80 -7.38 -7.27
CA ARG A 127 2.78 -8.18 -8.51
C ARG A 127 3.66 -7.58 -9.61
N GLN A 128 3.67 -6.27 -9.76
CA GLN A 128 4.55 -5.60 -10.74
C GLN A 128 6.03 -5.84 -10.43
N LEU A 129 6.40 -5.80 -9.15
CA LEU A 129 7.77 -6.09 -8.72
C LEU A 129 8.15 -7.56 -8.94
N GLU A 130 7.27 -8.50 -8.62
CA GLU A 130 7.49 -9.93 -8.84
C GLU A 130 7.64 -10.26 -10.34
N ALA A 131 6.82 -9.64 -11.19
CA ALA A 131 6.96 -9.74 -12.65
C ALA A 131 8.31 -9.18 -13.14
N MET A 132 8.81 -8.10 -12.50
CA MET A 132 10.14 -7.57 -12.79
C MET A 132 11.24 -8.53 -12.31
N ALA A 133 11.08 -9.17 -11.16
CA ALA A 133 12.04 -10.13 -10.61
C ALA A 133 12.18 -11.36 -11.50
N SER A 134 11.06 -11.93 -11.96
CA SER A 134 11.06 -13.07 -12.88
C SER A 134 11.76 -12.72 -14.20
N SER A 135 11.49 -11.54 -14.74
CA SER A 135 12.16 -11.02 -15.94
C SER A 135 13.65 -10.73 -15.72
N SER A 136 14.08 -10.37 -14.49
CA SER A 136 15.47 -10.07 -14.18
C SER A 136 16.32 -11.32 -13.96
N ALA A 137 15.74 -12.41 -13.44
CA ALA A 137 16.43 -13.69 -13.29
C ALA A 137 16.84 -14.26 -14.66
N GLU A 138 15.96 -14.22 -15.65
CA GLU A 138 16.28 -14.62 -17.04
C GLU A 138 17.33 -13.72 -17.69
N LEU A 139 17.39 -12.43 -17.29
CA LEU A 139 18.33 -11.46 -17.84
C LEU A 139 19.74 -11.57 -17.23
N LEU A 140 19.87 -12.09 -16.00
CA LEU A 140 21.17 -12.20 -15.31
C LEU A 140 21.99 -13.42 -15.73
N GLU A 141 21.36 -14.42 -16.32
CA GLU A 141 22.04 -15.65 -16.77
C GLU A 141 22.79 -15.52 -18.10
N SER A 142 22.65 -14.41 -18.82
CA SER A 142 23.31 -14.21 -20.12
C SER A 142 24.31 -13.04 -20.15
N ALA A 143 25.46 -13.28 -20.74
CA ALA A 143 26.73 -12.55 -20.62
C ALA A 143 26.86 -11.17 -21.33
N ASP A 144 25.80 -10.32 -21.33
CA ASP A 144 25.92 -8.92 -21.79
C ASP A 144 25.36 -7.95 -20.72
N ASN A 145 26.18 -7.73 -19.69
CA ASN A 145 25.72 -7.28 -18.37
C ASN A 145 25.39 -5.76 -18.27
N TYR A 146 25.81 -4.91 -19.19
CA TYR A 146 25.67 -3.46 -19.04
C TYR A 146 24.30 -2.94 -19.51
N ASP A 147 23.84 -3.42 -20.66
CA ASP A 147 22.58 -2.96 -21.27
C ASP A 147 21.35 -3.46 -20.48
N LYS A 148 21.42 -4.68 -19.96
CA LYS A 148 20.36 -5.31 -19.17
C LYS A 148 20.16 -4.66 -17.80
N THR A 149 21.27 -4.27 -17.16
CA THR A 149 21.24 -3.54 -15.89
C THR A 149 20.54 -2.19 -16.04
N ALA A 150 20.81 -1.48 -17.13
CA ALA A 150 20.17 -0.20 -17.45
C ALA A 150 18.66 -0.37 -17.68
N VAL A 151 18.23 -1.42 -18.37
CA VAL A 151 16.82 -1.76 -18.58
C VAL A 151 16.13 -2.07 -17.25
N LEU A 152 16.75 -2.92 -16.39
CA LEU A 152 16.21 -3.24 -15.07
C LEU A 152 16.05 -1.99 -14.20
N MET A 153 17.08 -1.16 -14.12
CA MET A 153 17.02 0.07 -13.34
C MET A 153 16.01 1.07 -13.91
N GLY A 154 15.81 1.09 -15.23
CA GLY A 154 14.75 1.85 -15.88
C GLY A 154 13.34 1.39 -15.44
N LYS A 155 13.12 0.07 -15.34
CA LYS A 155 11.87 -0.49 -14.82
C LYS A 155 11.67 -0.13 -13.34
N VAL A 156 12.70 -0.25 -12.50
CA VAL A 156 12.66 0.14 -11.09
C VAL A 156 12.30 1.62 -10.94
N LYS A 157 12.91 2.50 -11.74
CA LYS A 157 12.58 3.92 -11.75
C LYS A 157 11.12 4.18 -12.06
N LYS A 158 10.59 3.58 -13.13
CA LYS A 158 9.16 3.69 -13.48
C LYS A 158 8.26 3.18 -12.37
N TYR A 159 8.61 2.02 -11.79
CA TYR A 159 7.89 1.47 -10.67
C TYR A 159 7.81 2.45 -9.50
N LEU A 160 8.92 3.03 -9.06
CA LEU A 160 8.95 4.01 -7.98
C LEU A 160 8.13 5.27 -8.30
N GLN A 161 8.18 5.75 -9.54
CA GLN A 161 7.41 6.91 -9.98
C GLN A 161 5.89 6.69 -9.94
N HIS A 162 5.42 5.46 -10.16
CA HIS A 162 3.99 5.14 -10.14
C HIS A 162 3.50 4.71 -8.75
N ASN A 163 4.40 4.21 -7.90
CA ASN A 163 4.01 3.56 -6.64
C ASN A 163 4.59 4.23 -5.39
N TYR A 164 5.21 5.42 -5.48
CA TYR A 164 5.83 6.12 -4.32
C TYR A 164 4.87 6.30 -3.14
N MET A 165 3.56 6.30 -3.37
CA MET A 165 2.51 6.43 -2.36
C MET A 165 2.34 5.18 -1.47
N VAL A 166 2.89 4.03 -1.86
CA VAL A 166 2.83 2.80 -1.07
C VAL A 166 3.80 2.89 0.10
N CYS A 167 3.30 2.77 1.33
CA CYS A 167 4.09 2.99 2.56
C CYS A 167 5.28 2.04 2.71
N ASP A 168 5.08 0.76 2.33
CA ASP A 168 6.04 -0.34 2.55
C ASP A 168 7.20 -0.38 1.55
N ILE A 169 7.26 0.56 0.60
CA ILE A 169 8.38 0.61 -0.34
C ILE A 169 9.65 1.03 0.41
N SER A 170 10.59 0.10 0.46
CA SER A 170 11.92 0.27 1.05
C SER A 170 12.98 -0.34 0.14
N LEU A 171 14.24 -0.02 0.40
CA LEU A 171 15.38 -0.64 -0.30
C LEU A 171 15.34 -2.16 -0.13
N ASP A 172 15.05 -2.64 1.09
CA ASP A 172 15.03 -4.06 1.42
C ASP A 172 13.87 -4.77 0.71
N SER A 173 12.65 -4.18 0.69
CA SER A 173 11.50 -4.77 0.01
C SER A 173 11.73 -4.90 -1.50
N VAL A 174 12.26 -3.86 -2.13
CA VAL A 174 12.56 -3.87 -3.58
C VAL A 174 13.70 -4.82 -3.91
N SER A 175 14.78 -4.85 -3.12
CA SER A 175 15.91 -5.76 -3.36
C SER A 175 15.52 -7.23 -3.17
N ALA A 176 14.71 -7.54 -2.15
CA ALA A 176 14.21 -8.89 -1.89
C ALA A 176 13.37 -9.41 -3.06
N ILE A 177 12.47 -8.60 -3.60
CA ILE A 177 11.61 -8.97 -4.72
C ILE A 177 12.42 -9.16 -6.01
N LEU A 178 13.46 -8.36 -6.21
CA LEU A 178 14.39 -8.50 -7.35
C LEU A 178 15.36 -9.68 -7.19
N ASN A 179 15.30 -10.42 -6.07
CA ASN A 179 16.27 -11.45 -5.69
C ASN A 179 17.72 -10.93 -5.70
N LEU A 180 17.91 -9.66 -5.34
CA LEU A 180 19.20 -9.04 -5.25
C LEU A 180 19.61 -8.84 -3.78
N ASN A 181 20.89 -8.94 -3.49
CA ASN A 181 21.38 -8.52 -2.19
C ASN A 181 21.17 -7.00 -2.02
N ALA A 182 20.66 -6.58 -0.84
CA ALA A 182 20.33 -5.17 -0.57
C ALA A 182 21.55 -4.24 -0.76
N SER A 183 22.75 -4.65 -0.35
CA SER A 183 23.96 -3.87 -0.55
C SER A 183 24.32 -3.73 -2.03
N TYR A 184 24.19 -4.79 -2.80
CA TYR A 184 24.41 -4.78 -4.25
C TYR A 184 23.38 -3.88 -4.95
N PHE A 185 22.10 -4.03 -4.63
CA PHE A 185 21.03 -3.19 -5.19
C PHE A 185 21.24 -1.71 -4.84
N SER A 186 21.59 -1.39 -3.60
CA SER A 186 21.91 -0.02 -3.17
C SER A 186 23.06 0.60 -3.98
N ALA A 187 24.16 -0.15 -4.14
CA ALA A 187 25.31 0.30 -4.92
C ALA A 187 24.95 0.49 -6.40
N LEU A 188 24.17 -0.45 -6.96
CA LEU A 188 23.71 -0.42 -8.34
C LEU A 188 22.78 0.78 -8.59
N PHE A 189 21.82 1.01 -7.70
CA PHE A 189 20.87 2.13 -7.77
C PHE A 189 21.62 3.46 -7.73
N LYS A 190 22.54 3.63 -6.75
CA LYS A 190 23.36 4.84 -6.60
C LYS A 190 24.26 5.08 -7.82
N ARG A 191 24.86 4.01 -8.39
CA ARG A 191 25.68 4.09 -9.61
C ARG A 191 24.85 4.55 -10.80
N THR A 192 23.61 4.05 -10.94
CA THR A 192 22.75 4.34 -12.09
C THR A 192 22.11 5.73 -12.02
N PHE A 193 21.61 6.11 -10.85
CA PHE A 193 20.83 7.35 -10.69
C PHE A 193 21.59 8.48 -10.00
N GLN A 194 22.83 8.25 -9.55
CA GLN A 194 23.71 9.22 -8.83
C GLN A 194 23.11 9.70 -7.50
N VAL A 195 22.04 9.08 -7.02
CA VAL A 195 21.39 9.33 -5.73
C VAL A 195 21.11 7.99 -5.03
N ASN A 196 21.03 7.97 -3.71
CA ASN A 196 20.63 6.76 -3.02
C ASN A 196 19.11 6.53 -3.14
N PHE A 197 18.70 5.28 -2.93
CA PHE A 197 17.31 4.85 -3.06
C PHE A 197 16.33 5.66 -2.18
N LEU A 198 16.69 5.85 -0.90
CA LEU A 198 15.84 6.54 0.06
C LEU A 198 15.68 8.04 -0.29
N ASP A 199 16.76 8.68 -0.72
CA ASP A 199 16.71 10.09 -1.15
C ASP A 199 15.85 10.25 -2.41
N TYR A 200 15.96 9.32 -3.36
CA TYR A 200 15.15 9.31 -4.57
C TYR A 200 13.66 9.14 -4.26
N LEU A 201 13.30 8.14 -3.44
CA LEU A 201 11.92 7.92 -3.02
C LEU A 201 11.37 9.12 -2.24
N THR A 202 12.19 9.69 -1.33
CA THR A 202 11.80 10.89 -0.57
C THR A 202 11.53 12.06 -1.51
N GLU A 203 12.35 12.28 -2.53
CA GLU A 203 12.14 13.34 -3.53
C GLU A 203 10.79 13.19 -4.23
N LEU A 204 10.50 11.98 -4.75
CA LEU A 204 9.21 11.72 -5.40
C LEU A 204 8.02 12.04 -4.48
N ARG A 205 8.10 11.60 -3.22
CA ARG A 205 7.06 11.85 -2.22
C ARG A 205 6.91 13.34 -1.89
N MET A 206 8.02 14.07 -1.80
CA MET A 206 7.98 15.51 -1.50
C MET A 206 7.44 16.33 -2.66
N GLU A 207 7.79 16.01 -3.91
CA GLU A 207 7.22 16.69 -5.08
C GLU A 207 5.70 16.48 -5.15
N ALA A 208 5.23 15.24 -5.00
CA ALA A 208 3.80 14.96 -4.94
C ALA A 208 3.10 15.68 -3.76
N ALA A 209 3.76 15.73 -2.59
CA ALA A 209 3.21 16.45 -1.43
C ALA A 209 3.06 17.95 -1.68
N LYS A 210 3.99 18.57 -2.36
CA LYS A 210 3.90 20.00 -2.73
C LYS A 210 2.65 20.27 -3.55
N GLU A 211 2.37 19.44 -4.56
CA GLU A 211 1.15 19.57 -5.39
C GLU A 211 -0.12 19.39 -4.55
N LEU A 212 -0.17 18.35 -3.72
CA LEU A 212 -1.34 18.07 -2.87
C LEU A 212 -1.58 19.16 -1.81
N LEU A 213 -0.53 19.81 -1.31
CA LEU A 213 -0.63 20.89 -0.34
C LEU A 213 -1.24 22.19 -0.90
N HIS A 214 -1.34 22.32 -2.23
CA HIS A 214 -2.06 23.46 -2.85
C HIS A 214 -3.57 23.37 -2.66
N ASP A 215 -4.12 22.20 -2.36
CA ASP A 215 -5.53 22.02 -2.03
C ASP A 215 -5.78 22.41 -0.55
N PRO A 216 -6.54 23.48 -0.26
CA PRO A 216 -6.79 23.94 1.09
C PRO A 216 -7.70 23.00 1.89
N LEU A 217 -8.46 22.12 1.22
CA LEU A 217 -9.40 21.20 1.87
C LEU A 217 -8.70 19.96 2.44
N ARG A 218 -7.48 19.65 1.99
CA ARG A 218 -6.73 18.48 2.48
C ARG A 218 -5.95 18.81 3.75
N SER A 219 -6.11 18.02 4.78
CA SER A 219 -5.27 18.12 5.97
C SER A 219 -3.83 17.68 5.70
N THR A 220 -2.89 18.10 6.54
CA THR A 220 -1.48 17.64 6.45
C THR A 220 -1.37 16.13 6.68
N ALA A 221 -2.25 15.54 7.49
CA ALA A 221 -2.29 14.11 7.75
C ALA A 221 -2.77 13.32 6.52
N GLU A 222 -3.80 13.81 5.84
CA GLU A 222 -4.26 13.21 4.57
C GLU A 222 -3.17 13.26 3.50
N VAL A 223 -2.51 14.40 3.34
CA VAL A 223 -1.38 14.52 2.38
C VAL A 223 -0.26 13.53 2.74
N ALA A 224 0.09 13.39 4.03
CA ALA A 224 1.09 12.42 4.46
C ALA A 224 0.73 10.99 4.02
N ASN A 225 -0.51 10.56 4.27
CA ASN A 225 -0.99 9.23 3.88
C ASN A 225 -0.98 9.06 2.35
N MET A 226 -1.42 10.07 1.60
CA MET A 226 -1.48 10.03 0.13
C MET A 226 -0.09 9.91 -0.52
N VAL A 227 0.96 10.38 0.15
CA VAL A 227 2.33 10.29 -0.38
C VAL A 227 3.16 9.19 0.29
N GLY A 228 2.52 8.24 0.97
CA GLY A 228 3.15 7.05 1.48
C GLY A 228 3.86 7.20 2.84
N TYR A 229 3.37 8.11 3.70
CA TYR A 229 3.82 8.22 5.09
C TYR A 229 2.69 7.82 6.04
N GLU A 230 2.93 6.82 6.87
CA GLU A 230 1.98 6.39 7.91
C GLU A 230 1.83 7.41 9.04
N SER A 231 2.90 8.17 9.32
CA SER A 231 2.92 9.15 10.40
C SER A 231 3.02 10.57 9.86
N ALA A 232 2.00 11.39 10.13
CA ALA A 232 2.00 12.83 9.81
C ALA A 232 3.15 13.59 10.48
N ASN A 233 3.58 13.16 11.67
CA ASN A 233 4.71 13.76 12.38
C ASN A 233 6.02 13.46 11.67
N TYR A 234 6.20 12.22 11.22
CA TYR A 234 7.41 11.83 10.47
C TYR A 234 7.44 12.54 9.11
N PHE A 235 6.30 12.57 8.40
CA PHE A 235 6.16 13.35 7.16
C PHE A 235 6.54 14.81 7.36
N THR A 236 6.00 15.49 8.40
CA THR A 236 6.29 16.89 8.66
C THR A 236 7.79 17.16 8.86
N ARG A 237 8.49 16.26 9.56
CA ARG A 237 9.95 16.37 9.75
C ARG A 237 10.72 16.14 8.44
N ALA A 238 10.32 15.12 7.67
CA ALA A 238 10.94 14.82 6.37
C ALA A 238 10.72 15.96 5.38
N PHE A 239 9.51 16.50 5.30
CA PHE A 239 9.16 17.63 4.46
C PHE A 239 9.97 18.88 4.83
N LYS A 240 10.01 19.25 6.13
CA LYS A 240 10.81 20.39 6.59
C LYS A 240 12.30 20.22 6.30
N LYS A 241 12.84 19.02 6.49
CA LYS A 241 14.24 18.71 6.19
C LYS A 241 14.56 18.88 4.70
N LYS A 242 13.64 18.48 3.82
CA LYS A 242 13.87 18.46 2.37
C LYS A 242 13.50 19.79 1.69
N VAL A 243 12.38 20.41 2.12
CA VAL A 243 11.82 21.62 1.50
C VAL A 243 12.22 22.89 2.24
N GLY A 244 12.72 22.78 3.47
CA GLY A 244 13.18 23.91 4.29
C GLY A 244 12.10 24.51 5.21
N VAL A 245 10.81 24.32 4.89
CA VAL A 245 9.67 24.84 5.66
C VAL A 245 8.70 23.72 6.03
N THR A 246 7.83 23.94 7.02
CA THR A 246 6.80 22.94 7.33
C THR A 246 5.73 22.86 6.24
N PRO A 247 5.00 21.73 6.11
CA PRO A 247 3.88 21.62 5.16
C PRO A 247 2.84 22.74 5.33
N THR A 248 2.56 23.12 6.57
CA THR A 248 1.60 24.20 6.89
C THR A 248 2.12 25.57 6.43
N ASP A 249 3.41 25.84 6.64
CA ASP A 249 4.01 27.12 6.19
C ASP A 249 4.12 27.16 4.67
N TYR A 250 4.44 26.03 4.03
CA TYR A 250 4.47 25.89 2.57
C TYR A 250 3.10 26.24 1.96
N ARG A 251 2.02 25.67 2.51
CA ARG A 251 0.63 25.97 2.09
C ARG A 251 0.30 27.47 2.23
N ARG A 252 0.68 28.08 3.37
CA ARG A 252 0.44 29.53 3.61
C ARG A 252 1.23 30.41 2.62
N GLY A 253 2.45 30.02 2.28
CA GLY A 253 3.27 30.72 1.29
C GLY A 253 2.68 30.65 -0.11
N ALA A 254 2.22 29.47 -0.52
CA ALA A 254 1.54 29.26 -1.80
C ALA A 254 0.23 30.06 -1.94
N ALA A 255 -0.53 30.18 -0.85
CA ALA A 255 -1.76 31.01 -0.81
C ALA A 255 -1.46 32.51 -0.99
N ARG A 256 -0.35 33.01 -0.44
CA ARG A 256 0.07 34.41 -0.57
C ARG A 256 0.58 34.76 -1.97
N GLY A 257 1.21 33.81 -2.67
CA GLY A 257 1.70 34.01 -4.04
C GLY A 257 0.60 34.11 -5.11
N ARG A 258 -0.60 33.58 -4.84
CA ARG A 258 -1.76 33.67 -5.74
C ARG A 258 -2.62 34.92 -5.55
N GLY A 259 -2.45 35.68 -4.44
CA GLY A 259 -3.19 36.90 -4.14
C GLY A 259 -2.53 38.22 -4.58
N GLY A 260 -1.35 38.18 -5.21
CA GLY A 260 -0.55 39.35 -5.57
C GLY A 260 -0.60 39.80 -7.03
N GLY A 261 -1.63 39.46 -7.76
CA GLY A 261 -1.76 39.78 -9.20
C GLY A 261 -3.06 40.48 -9.58
N THR A 262 -3.44 41.58 -8.89
CA THR A 262 -4.39 42.58 -9.42
C THR A 262 -4.19 43.90 -8.63
N ALA A 263 -3.38 44.76 -9.15
CA ALA A 263 -3.47 46.20 -8.98
C ALA A 263 -2.93 46.87 -10.25
#